data_31db73a1cb4dc8a9b3606eddd7596f72
#
_entry.id   31db73a1cb4dc8a9b3606eddd7596f72
#
_cell.length_a   1.000
_cell.length_b   1.000
_cell.length_c   1.000
_cell.angle_alpha   90.00
_cell.angle_beta   90.00
_cell.angle_gamma   90.00
#
_symmetry.space_group_name_H-M   'P 1'
#
loop_
_entity.id
_entity.type
_entity.pdbx_description
1 polymer ?
#
loop_
_entity_poly.entity_id
_entity_poly.type
_entity_poly.pdbx_seq_one_letter_code
_entity_poly.pdbx_strand_id
1 'polypeptide(L)'
;HIPKGDVPRDDVEEECEKYEASIKKAGGIDLQILGIGKTGHIGFNEPGSGSDSRTRRIALDTVTRRDAAADFFGEDNVPTEAITMGVATIMEAREIAIVATGEHKAAIIKRAVEGEPDPDVAATYLQQHPNAVFYVDFASGADLTRIRTPWVIGEVKWNREREIDAVIWLGETTGKSVLKLDENDYREHHLSALLARHGKAGPLNGEVFNALIAKIRGRSKLPAGKKVVVFSPHPDDD
;
A
#
# COMPACT_ATOMS: atom_id res chain seq x y z
N HIS A 1 20.57 -13.27 -16.34
CA HIS A 1 19.85 -14.38 -16.98
C HIS A 1 18.36 -14.17 -16.77
N ILE A 2 17.57 -14.23 -17.84
CA ILE A 2 16.10 -14.22 -17.83
C ILE A 2 15.61 -15.39 -18.68
N PRO A 3 14.44 -15.95 -18.42
CA PRO A 3 13.83 -16.96 -19.28
C PRO A 3 13.60 -16.37 -20.69
N LYS A 4 13.71 -17.19 -21.72
CA LYS A 4 13.45 -16.76 -23.09
C LYS A 4 11.94 -16.62 -23.29
N GLY A 5 11.49 -15.43 -23.68
CA GLY A 5 10.07 -15.13 -23.94
C GLY A 5 9.63 -15.40 -25.39
N ASP A 6 10.58 -15.70 -26.29
CA ASP A 6 10.35 -15.90 -27.72
C ASP A 6 10.35 -17.38 -28.15
N VAL A 7 10.27 -18.30 -27.20
CA VAL A 7 10.15 -19.73 -27.47
C VAL A 7 8.73 -20.09 -27.93
N PRO A 8 8.58 -21.17 -28.76
CA PRO A 8 7.26 -21.71 -29.08
C PRO A 8 6.45 -22.01 -27.82
N ARG A 9 5.11 -21.90 -27.92
CA ARG A 9 4.22 -22.05 -26.76
C ARG A 9 4.38 -23.41 -26.06
N ASP A 10 4.61 -24.46 -26.84
CA ASP A 10 4.76 -25.83 -26.33
C ASP A 10 6.12 -26.05 -25.62
N ASP A 11 7.10 -25.17 -25.86
CA ASP A 11 8.44 -25.26 -25.27
C ASP A 11 8.58 -24.38 -24.01
N VAL A 12 7.56 -23.58 -23.65
CA VAL A 12 7.63 -22.62 -22.52
C VAL A 12 7.83 -23.36 -21.18
N GLU A 13 7.21 -24.51 -20.99
CA GLU A 13 7.35 -25.28 -19.75
C GLU A 13 8.81 -25.76 -19.58
N GLU A 14 9.39 -26.32 -20.64
CA GLU A 14 10.80 -26.73 -20.66
C GLU A 14 11.76 -25.55 -20.41
N GLU A 15 11.45 -24.36 -20.95
CA GLU A 15 12.25 -23.15 -20.71
C GLU A 15 12.16 -22.70 -19.25
N CYS A 16 10.97 -22.77 -18.63
CA CYS A 16 10.77 -22.50 -17.21
C CYS A 16 11.57 -23.46 -16.32
N GLU A 17 11.54 -24.76 -16.63
CA GLU A 17 12.35 -25.77 -15.93
C GLU A 17 13.87 -25.51 -16.07
N LYS A 18 14.34 -25.16 -17.25
CA LYS A 18 15.74 -24.76 -17.48
C LYS A 18 16.14 -23.55 -16.69
N TYR A 19 15.23 -22.57 -16.55
CA TYR A 19 15.48 -21.38 -15.75
C TYR A 19 15.60 -21.73 -14.26
N GLU A 20 14.67 -22.50 -13.70
CA GLU A 20 14.74 -23.02 -12.33
C GLU A 20 16.02 -23.82 -12.07
N ALA A 21 16.39 -24.71 -13.00
CA ALA A 21 17.61 -25.50 -12.90
C ALA A 21 18.88 -24.61 -12.92
N SER A 22 18.86 -23.52 -13.69
CA SER A 22 20.00 -22.58 -13.74
C SER A 22 20.16 -21.79 -12.45
N ILE A 23 19.05 -21.38 -11.80
CA ILE A 23 19.07 -20.75 -10.47
C ILE A 23 19.68 -21.73 -9.46
N LYS A 24 19.20 -22.96 -9.44
CA LYS A 24 19.71 -24.01 -8.54
C LYS A 24 21.20 -24.30 -8.79
N LYS A 25 21.62 -24.38 -10.04
CA LYS A 25 23.04 -24.61 -10.42
C LYS A 25 23.93 -23.45 -9.98
N ALA A 26 23.42 -22.22 -9.98
CA ALA A 26 24.13 -21.03 -9.49
C ALA A 26 24.26 -20.98 -7.96
N GLY A 27 23.60 -21.88 -7.22
CA GLY A 27 23.58 -21.91 -5.76
C GLY A 27 22.41 -21.14 -5.15
N GLY A 28 21.38 -20.83 -5.92
CA GLY A 28 20.20 -20.06 -5.51
C GLY A 28 20.35 -18.56 -5.75
N ILE A 29 19.50 -17.79 -5.11
CA ILE A 29 19.43 -16.32 -5.19
C ILE A 29 19.89 -15.75 -3.84
N ASP A 30 20.93 -14.93 -3.84
CA ASP A 30 21.40 -14.26 -2.63
C ASP A 30 20.48 -13.10 -2.23
N LEU A 31 20.14 -12.25 -3.20
CA LEU A 31 19.25 -11.10 -3.00
C LEU A 31 18.23 -11.03 -4.13
N GLN A 32 16.96 -11.09 -3.79
CA GLN A 32 15.85 -10.85 -4.70
C GLN A 32 15.32 -9.43 -4.51
N ILE A 33 15.41 -8.59 -5.54
CA ILE A 33 14.83 -7.25 -5.54
C ILE A 33 13.48 -7.33 -6.26
N LEU A 34 12.43 -6.79 -5.63
CA LEU A 34 11.05 -6.81 -6.12
C LEU A 34 10.42 -5.42 -6.08
N GLY A 35 9.57 -5.13 -7.05
CA GLY A 35 8.51 -4.15 -6.92
C GLY A 35 7.21 -4.82 -6.46
N ILE A 36 6.17 -4.01 -6.22
CA ILE A 36 4.83 -4.49 -5.92
C ILE A 36 3.83 -3.82 -6.87
N GLY A 37 2.98 -4.62 -7.51
CA GLY A 37 1.91 -4.13 -8.37
C GLY A 37 0.74 -3.55 -7.57
N LYS A 38 -0.21 -2.88 -8.25
CA LYS A 38 -1.43 -2.36 -7.61
C LYS A 38 -2.31 -3.45 -7.03
N THR A 39 -2.32 -4.63 -7.64
CA THR A 39 -3.03 -5.82 -7.16
C THR A 39 -2.27 -6.57 -6.06
N GLY A 40 -1.04 -6.15 -5.74
CA GLY A 40 -0.18 -6.83 -4.77
C GLY A 40 0.63 -7.98 -5.38
N HIS A 41 0.71 -8.06 -6.68
CA HIS A 41 1.58 -9.03 -7.35
C HIS A 41 3.06 -8.69 -7.15
N ILE A 42 3.89 -9.71 -7.08
CA ILE A 42 5.36 -9.67 -7.09
C ILE A 42 5.87 -10.47 -8.29
N GLY A 43 6.79 -9.88 -9.08
CA GLY A 43 6.97 -10.35 -10.47
C GLY A 43 5.64 -10.18 -11.21
N PHE A 44 5.22 -11.21 -11.94
CA PHE A 44 3.85 -11.29 -12.48
C PHE A 44 3.04 -12.40 -11.79
N ASN A 45 3.24 -12.60 -10.47
CA ASN A 45 2.37 -13.48 -9.71
C ASN A 45 1.04 -12.78 -9.43
N GLU A 46 0.17 -12.78 -10.44
CA GLU A 46 -1.15 -12.16 -10.43
C GLU A 46 -2.08 -12.81 -9.39
N PRO A 47 -3.22 -12.15 -9.03
CA PRO A 47 -4.20 -12.71 -8.11
C PRO A 47 -4.55 -14.17 -8.42
N GLY A 48 -4.59 -15.02 -7.38
CA GLY A 48 -4.75 -16.47 -7.49
C GLY A 48 -3.43 -17.25 -7.58
N SER A 49 -2.26 -16.59 -7.54
CA SER A 49 -0.97 -17.28 -7.52
C SER A 49 -0.70 -17.91 -6.15
N GLY A 50 -0.60 -19.24 -6.11
CA GLY A 50 -0.31 -19.98 -4.88
C GLY A 50 1.12 -19.78 -4.38
N SER A 51 1.32 -20.00 -3.07
CA SER A 51 2.63 -19.93 -2.41
C SER A 51 3.63 -20.96 -2.90
N ASP A 52 3.17 -22.05 -3.50
CA ASP A 52 3.94 -23.16 -4.06
C ASP A 52 4.29 -23.00 -5.54
N SER A 53 3.84 -21.90 -6.17
CA SER A 53 4.05 -21.69 -7.60
C SER A 53 5.51 -21.55 -7.96
N ARG A 54 5.91 -22.18 -9.07
CA ARG A 54 7.23 -22.09 -9.69
C ARG A 54 7.21 -21.17 -10.91
N THR A 55 8.37 -21.01 -11.53
CA THR A 55 8.48 -20.26 -12.79
C THR A 55 7.54 -20.88 -13.82
N ARG A 56 6.70 -20.05 -14.41
CA ARG A 56 5.63 -20.49 -15.29
C ARG A 56 5.16 -19.36 -16.21
N ARG A 57 4.45 -19.74 -17.25
CA ARG A 57 3.63 -18.82 -18.04
C ARG A 57 2.36 -18.46 -17.26
N ILE A 58 1.99 -17.19 -17.30
CA ILE A 58 0.80 -16.65 -16.66
C ILE A 58 0.09 -15.67 -17.60
N ALA A 59 -1.23 -15.63 -17.51
CA ALA A 59 -2.03 -14.57 -18.13
C ALA A 59 -1.89 -13.30 -17.28
N LEU A 60 -1.65 -12.16 -17.92
CA LEU A 60 -1.56 -10.87 -17.25
C LEU A 60 -2.96 -10.31 -16.95
N ASP A 61 -3.15 -9.83 -15.73
CA ASP A 61 -4.38 -9.14 -15.32
C ASP A 61 -4.59 -7.84 -16.12
N THR A 62 -5.86 -7.47 -16.29
CA THR A 62 -6.23 -6.24 -17.01
C THR A 62 -5.62 -4.99 -16.36
N VAL A 63 -5.53 -4.96 -15.02
CA VAL A 63 -4.91 -3.83 -14.30
C VAL A 63 -3.42 -3.75 -14.62
N THR A 64 -2.73 -4.89 -14.61
CA THR A 64 -1.29 -4.98 -14.97
C THR A 64 -1.05 -4.50 -16.40
N ARG A 65 -1.89 -4.92 -17.35
CA ARG A 65 -1.79 -4.51 -18.76
C ARG A 65 -2.03 -3.01 -18.93
N ARG A 66 -3.03 -2.43 -18.24
CA ARG A 66 -3.28 -0.98 -18.26
C ARG A 66 -2.11 -0.18 -17.67
N ASP A 67 -1.53 -0.66 -16.57
CA ASP A 67 -0.39 0.01 -15.96
C ASP A 67 0.85 0.01 -16.88
N ALA A 68 1.04 -1.04 -17.67
CA ALA A 68 2.13 -1.15 -18.65
C ALA A 68 1.85 -0.43 -19.99
N ALA A 69 0.63 0.05 -20.23
CA ALA A 69 0.21 0.58 -21.53
C ALA A 69 1.11 1.72 -22.05
N ALA A 70 1.63 2.56 -21.16
CA ALA A 70 2.54 3.65 -21.57
C ALA A 70 3.87 3.14 -22.14
N ASP A 71 4.42 2.06 -21.58
CA ASP A 71 5.69 1.47 -21.97
C ASP A 71 5.57 0.73 -23.33
N PHE A 72 4.35 0.31 -23.68
CA PHE A 72 4.05 -0.40 -24.93
C PHE A 72 3.32 0.46 -25.98
N PHE A 73 3.23 1.79 -25.77
CA PHE A 73 2.55 2.71 -26.70
C PHE A 73 1.06 2.38 -26.90
N GLY A 74 0.41 1.81 -25.90
CA GLY A 74 -1.02 1.48 -25.90
C GLY A 74 -1.31 0.13 -25.28
N GLU A 75 -2.50 -0.03 -24.64
CA GLU A 75 -2.91 -1.26 -23.94
C GLU A 75 -3.00 -2.46 -24.90
N ASP A 76 -3.41 -2.24 -26.14
CA ASP A 76 -3.54 -3.30 -27.16
C ASP A 76 -2.19 -3.91 -27.56
N ASN A 77 -1.09 -3.18 -27.35
CA ASN A 77 0.25 -3.65 -27.66
C ASN A 77 0.88 -4.39 -26.47
N VAL A 78 0.28 -4.34 -25.28
CA VAL A 78 0.78 -5.06 -24.11
C VAL A 78 0.53 -6.56 -24.28
N PRO A 79 1.54 -7.42 -24.12
CA PRO A 79 1.32 -8.87 -24.15
C PRO A 79 0.22 -9.31 -23.19
N THR A 80 -0.52 -10.34 -23.56
CA THR A 80 -1.57 -10.93 -22.71
C THR A 80 -1.04 -11.98 -21.75
N GLU A 81 0.18 -12.45 -21.98
CA GLU A 81 0.84 -13.50 -21.20
C GLU A 81 2.29 -13.11 -20.93
N ALA A 82 2.86 -13.62 -19.85
CA ALA A 82 4.27 -13.47 -19.51
C ALA A 82 4.82 -14.74 -18.86
N ILE A 83 6.13 -14.90 -18.84
CA ILE A 83 6.82 -15.87 -17.99
C ILE A 83 7.24 -15.14 -16.72
N THR A 84 6.93 -15.72 -15.59
CA THR A 84 7.29 -15.15 -14.27
C THR A 84 7.92 -16.19 -13.37
N MET A 85 8.90 -15.76 -12.58
CA MET A 85 9.37 -16.51 -11.42
C MET A 85 8.19 -16.69 -10.46
N GLY A 86 7.97 -17.90 -9.98
CA GLY A 86 6.89 -18.21 -9.06
C GLY A 86 7.14 -17.74 -7.63
N VAL A 87 6.10 -17.74 -6.80
CA VAL A 87 6.19 -17.32 -5.39
C VAL A 87 7.18 -18.20 -4.63
N ALA A 88 7.11 -19.54 -4.78
CA ALA A 88 8.04 -20.46 -4.11
C ALA A 88 9.49 -20.18 -4.50
N THR A 89 9.75 -19.91 -5.78
CA THR A 89 11.11 -19.60 -6.27
C THR A 89 11.62 -18.29 -5.67
N ILE A 90 10.76 -17.27 -5.57
CA ILE A 90 11.07 -15.99 -4.90
C ILE A 90 11.38 -16.23 -3.42
N MET A 91 10.56 -17.02 -2.73
CA MET A 91 10.69 -17.32 -1.31
C MET A 91 11.93 -18.17 -0.97
N GLU A 92 12.55 -18.81 -1.94
CA GLU A 92 13.82 -19.53 -1.76
C GLU A 92 15.06 -18.61 -1.79
N ALA A 93 14.91 -17.31 -2.08
CA ALA A 93 16.00 -16.35 -1.99
C ALA A 93 16.50 -16.21 -0.54
N ARG A 94 17.78 -15.90 -0.32
CA ARG A 94 18.34 -15.70 1.03
C ARG A 94 17.86 -14.39 1.66
N GLU A 95 17.73 -13.35 0.82
CA GLU A 95 17.23 -12.04 1.21
C GLU A 95 16.26 -11.53 0.14
N ILE A 96 15.20 -10.85 0.57
CA ILE A 96 14.21 -10.23 -0.32
C ILE A 96 14.08 -8.76 0.04
N ALA A 97 14.27 -7.88 -0.95
CA ALA A 97 14.06 -6.45 -0.84
C ALA A 97 12.88 -6.02 -1.73
N ILE A 98 11.79 -5.55 -1.12
CA ILE A 98 10.64 -4.99 -1.83
C ILE A 98 10.76 -3.48 -1.82
N VAL A 99 10.73 -2.84 -2.99
CA VAL A 99 10.81 -1.39 -3.12
C VAL A 99 9.47 -0.85 -3.61
N ALA A 100 8.88 0.08 -2.86
CA ALA A 100 7.63 0.73 -3.24
C ALA A 100 7.65 2.21 -2.89
N THR A 101 7.19 3.06 -3.83
CA THR A 101 7.14 4.51 -3.65
C THR A 101 5.81 5.08 -4.13
N GLY A 102 5.40 6.18 -3.50
CA GLY A 102 4.21 6.94 -3.87
C GLY A 102 2.92 6.49 -3.20
N GLU A 103 2.02 7.45 -3.00
CA GLU A 103 0.76 7.30 -2.25
C GLU A 103 -0.15 6.21 -2.83
N HIS A 104 -0.15 6.04 -4.16
CA HIS A 104 -0.94 5.02 -4.84
C HIS A 104 -0.59 3.57 -4.42
N LYS A 105 0.51 3.37 -3.71
CA LYS A 105 0.93 2.08 -3.14
C LYS A 105 0.52 1.89 -1.68
N ALA A 106 0.05 2.93 -0.98
CA ALA A 106 -0.16 2.89 0.47
C ALA A 106 -1.11 1.76 0.90
N ALA A 107 -2.27 1.63 0.25
CA ALA A 107 -3.25 0.61 0.57
C ALA A 107 -2.72 -0.82 0.33
N ILE A 108 -2.03 -1.05 -0.79
CA ILE A 108 -1.50 -2.38 -1.10
C ILE A 108 -0.29 -2.74 -0.22
N ILE A 109 0.55 -1.78 0.16
CA ILE A 109 1.64 -1.99 1.12
C ILE A 109 1.07 -2.37 2.48
N LYS A 110 0.03 -1.67 2.97
CA LYS A 110 -0.65 -2.05 4.20
C LYS A 110 -1.16 -3.49 4.14
N ARG A 111 -1.87 -3.85 3.06
CA ARG A 111 -2.38 -5.21 2.88
C ARG A 111 -1.27 -6.25 2.82
N ALA A 112 -0.18 -5.96 2.11
CA ALA A 112 0.96 -6.87 1.98
C ALA A 112 1.71 -7.11 3.29
N VAL A 113 1.80 -6.09 4.17
CA VAL A 113 2.60 -6.13 5.42
C VAL A 113 1.75 -6.55 6.62
N GLU A 114 0.49 -6.14 6.69
CA GLU A 114 -0.38 -6.28 7.88
C GLU A 114 -1.58 -7.22 7.65
N GLY A 115 -1.88 -7.58 6.39
CA GLY A 115 -2.96 -8.51 6.06
C GLY A 115 -2.56 -9.97 6.26
N GLU A 116 -3.54 -10.87 6.31
CA GLU A 116 -3.28 -12.31 6.28
C GLU A 116 -2.71 -12.75 4.93
N PRO A 117 -1.88 -13.82 4.89
CA PRO A 117 -1.42 -14.41 3.64
C PRO A 117 -2.59 -14.78 2.73
N ASP A 118 -2.58 -14.24 1.52
CA ASP A 118 -3.72 -14.28 0.61
C ASP A 118 -3.21 -14.50 -0.84
N PRO A 119 -3.67 -15.55 -1.56
CA PRO A 119 -3.28 -15.78 -2.94
C PRO A 119 -3.68 -14.65 -3.89
N ASP A 120 -4.69 -13.85 -3.54
CA ASP A 120 -5.08 -12.68 -4.33
C ASP A 120 -4.12 -11.49 -4.16
N VAL A 121 -3.22 -11.57 -3.17
CA VAL A 121 -2.16 -10.58 -2.92
C VAL A 121 -0.85 -11.30 -2.64
N ALA A 122 -0.19 -11.76 -3.69
CA ALA A 122 1.02 -12.59 -3.57
C ALA A 122 2.11 -11.99 -2.68
N ALA A 123 2.21 -10.66 -2.58
CA ALA A 123 3.14 -9.98 -1.69
C ALA A 123 2.92 -10.30 -0.20
N THR A 124 1.73 -10.76 0.21
CA THR A 124 1.46 -11.14 1.59
C THR A 124 2.27 -12.36 2.04
N TYR A 125 2.63 -13.25 1.12
CA TYR A 125 3.46 -14.41 1.44
C TYR A 125 4.85 -14.02 1.94
N LEU A 126 5.36 -12.83 1.56
CA LEU A 126 6.67 -12.34 1.99
C LEU A 126 6.77 -12.15 3.51
N GLN A 127 5.65 -12.01 4.21
CA GLN A 127 5.61 -11.96 5.68
C GLN A 127 6.17 -13.24 6.33
N GLN A 128 6.11 -14.37 5.62
CA GLN A 128 6.61 -15.66 6.10
C GLN A 128 8.10 -15.87 5.82
N HIS A 129 8.74 -14.96 5.07
CA HIS A 129 10.15 -15.06 4.76
C HIS A 129 11.01 -14.43 5.88
N PRO A 130 12.04 -15.11 6.40
CA PRO A 130 12.81 -14.63 7.55
C PRO A 130 13.59 -13.34 7.28
N ASN A 131 13.96 -13.08 6.05
CA ASN A 131 14.79 -11.95 5.63
C ASN A 131 14.14 -11.12 4.51
N ALA A 132 12.82 -10.90 4.55
CA ALA A 132 12.15 -9.98 3.63
C ALA A 132 12.02 -8.59 4.26
N VAL A 133 12.38 -7.55 3.51
CA VAL A 133 12.32 -6.16 3.95
C VAL A 133 11.58 -5.31 2.92
N PHE A 134 10.59 -4.56 3.37
CA PHE A 134 9.88 -3.58 2.57
C PHE A 134 10.53 -2.19 2.72
N TYR A 135 11.10 -1.68 1.64
CA TYR A 135 11.64 -0.33 1.54
C TYR A 135 10.55 0.58 0.96
N VAL A 136 10.02 1.45 1.81
CA VAL A 136 8.89 2.34 1.48
C VAL A 136 9.26 3.79 1.77
N ASP A 137 8.74 4.72 0.95
CA ASP A 137 8.76 6.14 1.27
C ASP A 137 7.58 6.49 2.20
N PHE A 138 7.53 7.74 2.68
CA PHE A 138 6.44 8.21 3.53
C PHE A 138 5.07 8.06 2.88
N ALA A 139 4.97 8.28 1.57
CA ALA A 139 3.71 8.24 0.86
C ALA A 139 3.20 6.80 0.69
N SER A 140 4.07 5.86 0.30
CA SER A 140 3.68 4.46 0.16
C SER A 140 3.50 3.73 1.49
N GLY A 141 4.11 4.22 2.58
CA GLY A 141 3.92 3.70 3.93
C GLY A 141 2.79 4.37 4.73
N ALA A 142 2.12 5.37 4.17
CA ALA A 142 1.20 6.25 4.92
C ALA A 142 0.04 5.51 5.61
N ASP A 143 -0.44 4.41 5.04
CA ASP A 143 -1.55 3.63 5.60
C ASP A 143 -1.14 2.57 6.63
N LEU A 144 0.18 2.30 6.79
CA LEU A 144 0.65 1.37 7.81
C LEU A 144 0.19 1.81 9.21
N THR A 145 -0.31 0.87 10.00
CA THR A 145 -0.82 1.13 11.35
C THR A 145 0.25 1.82 12.23
N ARG A 146 1.51 1.43 12.09
CA ARG A 146 2.65 2.06 12.78
C ARG A 146 2.79 3.56 12.45
N ILE A 147 2.38 3.98 11.26
CA ILE A 147 2.51 5.37 10.78
C ILE A 147 1.20 6.11 11.01
N ARG A 148 0.08 5.57 10.54
CA ARG A 148 -1.22 6.25 10.55
C ARG A 148 -1.87 6.28 11.94
N THR A 149 -1.82 5.17 12.67
CA THR A 149 -2.51 5.00 13.95
C THR A 149 -1.64 4.31 15.00
N PRO A 150 -0.43 4.84 15.29
CA PRO A 150 0.55 4.16 16.14
C PRO A 150 0.04 3.90 17.57
N TRP A 151 -0.93 4.68 18.05
CA TRP A 151 -1.56 4.50 19.37
C TRP A 151 -2.38 3.20 19.51
N VAL A 152 -2.73 2.57 18.40
CA VAL A 152 -3.45 1.28 18.40
C VAL A 152 -2.52 0.11 18.75
N ILE A 153 -1.22 0.24 18.45
CA ILE A 153 -0.24 -0.84 18.61
C ILE A 153 0.75 -0.62 19.76
N GLY A 154 0.78 0.56 20.38
CA GLY A 154 1.68 0.81 21.49
C GLY A 154 1.70 2.24 21.99
N GLU A 155 2.65 2.52 22.88
CA GLU A 155 2.87 3.86 23.41
C GLU A 155 3.38 4.81 22.33
N VAL A 156 2.86 6.04 22.34
CA VAL A 156 3.26 7.09 21.42
C VAL A 156 3.74 8.33 22.16
N LYS A 157 4.71 9.01 21.57
CA LYS A 157 5.07 10.36 22.00
C LYS A 157 4.11 11.34 21.36
N TRP A 158 3.20 11.89 22.18
CA TRP A 158 2.19 12.83 21.75
C TRP A 158 2.82 14.20 21.43
N ASN A 159 2.50 14.72 20.27
CA ASN A 159 2.73 16.09 19.83
C ASN A 159 1.43 16.63 19.21
N ARG A 160 1.37 17.93 18.94
CA ARG A 160 0.14 18.57 18.45
C ARG A 160 -0.40 17.96 17.15
N GLU A 161 0.45 17.60 16.25
CA GLU A 161 0.08 16.98 14.95
C GLU A 161 -0.59 15.63 15.20
N ARG A 162 0.04 14.73 15.95
CA ARG A 162 -0.53 13.42 16.30
C ARG A 162 -1.81 13.50 17.11
N GLU A 163 -1.95 14.51 17.98
CA GLU A 163 -3.20 14.73 18.71
C GLU A 163 -4.34 15.06 17.75
N ILE A 164 -4.08 15.93 16.76
CA ILE A 164 -5.05 16.28 15.72
C ILE A 164 -5.41 15.05 14.89
N ASP A 165 -4.41 14.30 14.40
CA ASP A 165 -4.60 13.12 13.58
C ASP A 165 -5.40 12.03 14.32
N ALA A 166 -5.10 11.81 15.61
CA ALA A 166 -5.81 10.85 16.45
C ALA A 166 -7.28 11.21 16.65
N VAL A 167 -7.58 12.50 16.87
CA VAL A 167 -8.96 12.96 17.06
C VAL A 167 -9.75 12.92 15.75
N ILE A 168 -9.14 13.25 14.62
CA ILE A 168 -9.75 13.11 13.30
C ILE A 168 -10.05 11.63 13.03
N TRP A 169 -9.05 10.77 13.18
CA TRP A 169 -9.20 9.33 13.01
C TRP A 169 -10.30 8.74 13.89
N LEU A 170 -10.40 9.20 15.15
CA LEU A 170 -11.47 8.76 16.07
C LEU A 170 -12.84 9.17 15.55
N GLY A 171 -12.97 10.39 15.03
CA GLY A 171 -14.20 10.88 14.40
C GLY A 171 -14.59 10.03 13.17
N GLU A 172 -13.63 9.72 12.29
CA GLU A 172 -13.83 8.85 11.13
C GLU A 172 -14.25 7.44 11.56
N THR A 173 -13.55 6.85 12.54
CA THR A 173 -13.78 5.49 13.01
C THR A 173 -15.15 5.32 13.67
N THR A 174 -15.57 6.32 14.45
CA THR A 174 -16.86 6.29 15.16
C THR A 174 -18.03 6.84 14.34
N GLY A 175 -17.76 7.47 13.20
CA GLY A 175 -18.79 8.19 12.43
C GLY A 175 -19.34 9.43 13.12
N LYS A 176 -18.63 9.95 14.14
CA LYS A 176 -19.04 11.12 14.92
C LYS A 176 -18.28 12.37 14.49
N SER A 177 -18.95 13.53 14.49
CA SER A 177 -18.21 14.79 14.36
C SER A 177 -17.27 15.00 15.54
N VAL A 178 -16.12 15.65 15.32
CA VAL A 178 -15.10 15.90 16.34
C VAL A 178 -15.68 16.46 17.64
N LEU A 179 -16.62 17.43 17.56
CA LEU A 179 -17.23 18.05 18.74
C LEU A 179 -18.20 17.13 19.49
N LYS A 180 -18.59 15.98 18.93
CA LYS A 180 -19.50 15.01 19.55
C LYS A 180 -18.78 13.79 20.12
N LEU A 181 -17.46 13.71 20.00
CA LEU A 181 -16.67 12.66 20.63
C LEU A 181 -16.71 12.80 22.16
N ASP A 182 -16.92 11.71 22.85
CA ASP A 182 -16.95 11.65 24.31
C ASP A 182 -15.80 10.80 24.88
N GLU A 183 -15.68 10.76 26.21
CA GLU A 183 -14.60 10.04 26.88
C GLU A 183 -14.61 8.53 26.60
N ASN A 184 -15.76 7.93 26.30
CA ASN A 184 -15.88 6.51 26.00
C ASN A 184 -15.30 6.21 24.61
N ASP A 185 -15.55 7.09 23.64
CA ASP A 185 -14.97 6.94 22.31
C ASP A 185 -13.44 6.84 22.39
N TYR A 186 -12.79 7.69 23.18
CA TYR A 186 -11.35 7.66 23.39
C TYR A 186 -10.86 6.39 24.08
N ARG A 187 -11.60 5.91 25.09
CA ARG A 187 -11.22 4.70 25.85
C ARG A 187 -11.37 3.44 25.02
N GLU A 188 -12.43 3.32 24.26
CA GLU A 188 -12.73 2.17 23.43
C GLU A 188 -11.78 2.04 22.21
N HIS A 189 -11.14 3.15 21.82
CA HIS A 189 -10.28 3.21 20.64
C HIS A 189 -8.80 3.47 20.96
N HIS A 190 -8.31 2.97 22.10
CA HIS A 190 -6.90 3.01 22.48
C HIS A 190 -6.32 4.43 22.71
N LEU A 191 -7.16 5.43 22.92
CA LEU A 191 -6.74 6.82 23.12
C LEU A 191 -6.83 7.29 24.59
N SER A 192 -6.89 6.34 25.55
CA SER A 192 -6.94 6.66 26.99
C SER A 192 -5.75 7.51 27.45
N ALA A 193 -4.55 7.25 26.92
CA ALA A 193 -3.35 8.03 27.24
C ALA A 193 -3.45 9.49 26.76
N LEU A 194 -4.01 9.70 25.57
CA LEU A 194 -4.30 11.05 25.05
C LEU A 194 -5.34 11.77 25.90
N LEU A 195 -6.43 11.07 26.27
CA LEU A 195 -7.46 11.63 27.14
C LEU A 195 -6.91 12.00 28.51
N ALA A 196 -6.08 11.13 29.12
CA ALA A 196 -5.46 11.41 30.42
C ALA A 196 -4.54 12.66 30.39
N ARG A 197 -3.89 12.93 29.28
CA ARG A 197 -3.04 14.12 29.08
C ARG A 197 -3.85 15.43 29.08
N HIS A 198 -5.08 15.41 28.53
CA HIS A 198 -5.95 16.59 28.41
C HIS A 198 -7.06 16.64 29.47
N GLY A 199 -7.27 15.59 30.23
CA GLY A 199 -8.25 15.46 31.30
C GLY A 199 -9.67 15.19 30.82
N LYS A 200 -10.17 15.88 29.81
CA LYS A 200 -11.53 15.73 29.25
C LYS A 200 -11.52 15.78 27.73
N ALA A 201 -12.47 15.10 27.10
CA ALA A 201 -12.62 15.07 25.65
C ALA A 201 -13.03 16.45 25.08
N GLY A 202 -14.00 17.11 25.70
CA GLY A 202 -14.56 18.37 25.18
C GLY A 202 -13.54 19.47 24.90
N PRO A 203 -12.63 19.84 25.83
CA PRO A 203 -11.57 20.80 25.54
C PRO A 203 -10.66 20.40 24.39
N LEU A 204 -10.19 19.14 24.34
CA LEU A 204 -9.36 18.62 23.27
C LEU A 204 -10.08 18.67 21.92
N ASN A 205 -11.33 18.24 21.86
CA ASN A 205 -12.17 18.29 20.67
C ASN A 205 -12.32 19.72 20.15
N GLY A 206 -12.59 20.67 21.06
CA GLY A 206 -12.69 22.11 20.75
C GLY A 206 -11.40 22.68 20.15
N GLU A 207 -10.26 22.31 20.72
CA GLU A 207 -8.95 22.73 20.22
C GLU A 207 -8.66 22.17 18.82
N VAL A 208 -8.96 20.87 18.58
CA VAL A 208 -8.78 20.24 17.27
C VAL A 208 -9.72 20.87 16.25
N PHE A 209 -11.00 21.03 16.59
CA PHE A 209 -11.97 21.70 15.73
C PHE A 209 -11.52 23.11 15.34
N ASN A 210 -11.05 23.92 16.30
CA ASN A 210 -10.56 25.27 16.02
C ASN A 210 -9.31 25.24 15.11
N ALA A 211 -8.44 24.26 15.27
CA ALA A 211 -7.26 24.11 14.39
C ALA A 211 -7.68 23.79 12.94
N LEU A 212 -8.71 22.94 12.75
CA LEU A 212 -9.28 22.65 11.43
C LEU A 212 -9.94 23.90 10.81
N ILE A 213 -10.77 24.60 11.57
CA ILE A 213 -11.41 25.86 11.12
C ILE A 213 -10.35 26.90 10.73
N ALA A 214 -9.26 27.02 11.46
CA ALA A 214 -8.18 27.98 11.14
C ALA A 214 -7.52 27.64 9.79
N LYS A 215 -7.32 26.35 9.48
CA LYS A 215 -6.79 25.92 8.18
C LYS A 215 -7.73 26.29 7.02
N ILE A 216 -9.04 26.14 7.21
CA ILE A 216 -10.07 26.46 6.20
C ILE A 216 -10.19 27.99 6.04
N ARG A 217 -10.37 28.73 7.13
CA ARG A 217 -10.57 30.20 7.11
C ARG A 217 -9.38 30.94 6.55
N GLY A 218 -8.16 30.47 6.76
CA GLY A 218 -6.95 31.09 6.19
C GLY A 218 -6.92 31.09 4.66
N ARG A 219 -7.67 30.17 4.01
CA ARG A 219 -7.78 30.04 2.56
C ARG A 219 -9.06 30.67 1.97
N SER A 220 -10.03 31.03 2.81
CA SER A 220 -11.31 31.62 2.39
C SER A 220 -11.22 33.10 1.99
N LYS A 221 -10.09 33.76 2.21
CA LYS A 221 -9.86 35.13 1.72
C LYS A 221 -9.41 35.06 0.26
N LEU A 222 -10.35 35.27 -0.63
CA LEU A 222 -10.01 35.50 -2.03
C LEU A 222 -9.11 36.75 -2.14
N PRO A 223 -8.01 36.68 -2.90
CA PRO A 223 -7.15 37.85 -3.09
C PRO A 223 -7.98 38.98 -3.73
N ALA A 224 -7.97 40.18 -3.12
CA ALA A 224 -8.66 41.34 -3.67
C ALA A 224 -8.19 41.64 -5.10
N GLY A 225 -9.13 41.97 -6.00
CA GLY A 225 -8.83 42.32 -7.39
C GLY A 225 -8.46 41.15 -8.31
N LYS A 226 -8.62 39.89 -7.89
CA LYS A 226 -8.42 38.70 -8.74
C LYS A 226 -9.73 38.19 -9.28
N LYS A 227 -9.69 37.73 -10.55
CA LYS A 227 -10.81 36.96 -11.16
C LYS A 227 -10.57 35.49 -10.85
N VAL A 228 -11.57 34.82 -10.31
CA VAL A 228 -11.55 33.38 -10.00
C VAL A 228 -12.56 32.71 -10.91
N VAL A 229 -12.14 31.63 -11.56
CA VAL A 229 -13.02 30.73 -12.30
C VAL A 229 -13.13 29.45 -11.47
N VAL A 230 -14.34 29.09 -11.10
CA VAL A 230 -14.65 27.84 -10.41
C VAL A 230 -15.20 26.88 -11.46
N PHE A 231 -14.61 25.71 -11.56
CA PHE A 231 -15.14 24.61 -12.33
C PHE A 231 -15.79 23.63 -11.37
N SER A 232 -17.10 23.49 -11.48
CA SER A 232 -17.85 22.47 -10.77
C SER A 232 -18.11 21.32 -11.75
N PRO A 233 -17.55 20.13 -11.55
CA PRO A 233 -17.78 18.99 -12.44
C PRO A 233 -19.18 18.39 -12.29
N HIS A 234 -19.88 18.69 -11.17
CA HIS A 234 -21.24 18.24 -10.91
C HIS A 234 -22.14 19.43 -10.53
N PRO A 235 -23.43 19.39 -10.87
CA PRO A 235 -24.38 20.48 -10.59
C PRO A 235 -24.62 20.79 -9.10
N ASP A 236 -24.22 19.90 -8.21
CA ASP A 236 -24.38 19.94 -6.76
C ASP A 236 -23.10 20.34 -6.01
N ASP A 237 -22.03 20.68 -6.73
CA ASP A 237 -20.74 21.13 -6.17
C ASP A 237 -20.67 22.66 -5.93
N ASP A 238 -21.77 23.41 -6.06
CA ASP A 238 -21.86 24.87 -5.96
C ASP A 238 -21.80 25.39 -4.50
#